data_16a7198b5541e302f7510cf027336162
#
_entry.id   16a7198b5541e302f7510cf027336162
#
_cell.length_a   1.000
_cell.length_b   1.000
_cell.length_c   1.000
_cell.angle_alpha   90.00
_cell.angle_beta   90.00
_cell.angle_gamma   90.00
#
_symmetry.space_group_name_H-M   'P 1'
#
loop_
_entity.id
_entity.type
_entity.pdbx_description
1 polymer ?
#
loop_
_entity_poly.entity_id
_entity_poly.type
_entity_poly.pdbx_seq_one_letter_code
_entity_poly.pdbx_strand_id
1 'polypeptide(L)'
;AASAADGLVFWGVQIEQLEGRFGETEALAWDGDAFVGTDELKLVLRSEAELEDGAFEALENQLRLQTPLSDFFDAVAGVRLDTPEGGPDRVHAVLGLHGLAPQWFEVDADLFLSEHPSARFEAEYEALITNRVILVPSVEIDLPLVDDPALDVGGFAPKVEVGARLSYDLAGRAVAPYVGVHYERLVGESAARTRRAGEDAEALFAVVGVRL
;
A
#
# COMPACT_ATOMS: atom_id res chain seq x y z
N ALA A 1 10.32 11.76 40.04
CA ALA A 1 11.23 10.85 39.37
C ALA A 1 10.36 10.02 38.45
N ALA A 2 10.32 10.38 37.15
CA ALA A 2 9.74 9.55 36.15
C ALA A 2 10.65 8.33 36.00
N SER A 3 10.14 7.13 36.28
CA SER A 3 10.77 5.89 35.91
C SER A 3 10.80 5.85 34.39
N ALA A 4 11.98 5.92 33.77
CA ALA A 4 12.16 5.51 32.43
C ALA A 4 11.86 4.00 32.43
N ALA A 5 10.69 3.59 31.96
CA ALA A 5 10.51 2.23 31.52
C ALA A 5 11.49 2.07 30.35
N ASP A 6 12.52 1.25 30.53
CA ASP A 6 13.35 0.79 29.40
C ASP A 6 12.41 0.01 28.48
N GLY A 7 11.80 0.71 27.51
CA GLY A 7 10.97 0.09 26.49
C GLY A 7 11.84 -0.88 25.71
N LEU A 8 11.42 -2.14 25.63
CA LEU A 8 12.09 -3.13 24.81
C LEU A 8 12.08 -2.65 23.34
N VAL A 9 13.26 -2.46 22.76
CA VAL A 9 13.39 -2.12 21.34
C VAL A 9 13.27 -3.39 20.53
N PHE A 10 12.35 -3.39 19.58
CA PHE A 10 12.15 -4.46 18.61
C PHE A 10 12.30 -3.93 17.18
N TRP A 11 12.59 -4.81 16.27
CA TRP A 11 12.73 -4.51 14.86
C TRP A 11 12.24 -5.70 14.02
N GLY A 12 11.85 -5.42 12.80
CA GLY A 12 11.44 -6.45 11.86
C GLY A 12 11.49 -5.95 10.43
N VAL A 13 11.37 -6.90 9.52
CA VAL A 13 11.14 -6.68 8.10
C VAL A 13 9.99 -7.60 7.71
N GLN A 14 9.04 -7.07 6.99
CA GLN A 14 7.89 -7.78 6.47
C GLN A 14 7.77 -7.48 4.98
N ILE A 15 7.57 -8.49 4.17
CA ILE A 15 7.23 -8.34 2.76
C ILE A 15 5.78 -8.83 2.62
N GLU A 16 4.87 -7.90 2.45
CA GLU A 16 3.45 -8.21 2.34
C GLU A 16 3.10 -8.72 0.96
N GLN A 17 3.74 -8.14 -0.07
CA GLN A 17 3.57 -8.56 -1.43
C GLN A 17 4.92 -8.64 -2.14
N LEU A 18 5.18 -9.77 -2.75
CA LEU A 18 6.18 -9.95 -3.79
C LEU A 18 5.53 -10.84 -4.83
N GLU A 19 4.95 -10.22 -5.89
CA GLU A 19 4.06 -10.92 -6.80
C GLU A 19 4.32 -10.61 -8.27
N GLY A 20 4.15 -11.63 -9.11
CA GLY A 20 3.95 -11.45 -10.53
C GLY A 20 2.47 -11.24 -10.82
N ARG A 21 2.15 -10.23 -11.59
CA ARG A 21 0.83 -9.88 -12.12
C ARG A 21 0.75 -10.25 -13.58
N PHE A 22 -0.27 -11.01 -13.96
CA PHE A 22 -0.45 -11.55 -15.31
C PHE A 22 -1.84 -11.14 -15.82
N GLY A 23 -1.87 -10.33 -16.86
CA GLY A 23 -3.08 -9.80 -17.49
C GLY A 23 -2.84 -9.51 -18.96
N GLU A 24 -3.30 -8.38 -19.45
CA GLU A 24 -2.96 -7.87 -20.79
C GLU A 24 -1.49 -7.46 -20.87
N THR A 25 -0.95 -6.97 -19.75
CA THR A 25 0.46 -6.72 -19.51
C THR A 25 0.97 -7.62 -18.38
N GLU A 26 2.30 -7.74 -18.25
CA GLU A 26 2.95 -8.48 -17.17
C GLU A 26 3.70 -7.50 -16.29
N ALA A 27 3.44 -7.55 -14.98
CA ALA A 27 4.13 -6.71 -14.01
C ALA A 27 4.70 -7.53 -12.84
N LEU A 28 5.72 -6.97 -12.19
CA LEU A 28 6.24 -7.42 -10.91
C LEU A 28 5.97 -6.33 -9.89
N ALA A 29 5.23 -6.67 -8.83
CA ALA A 29 4.93 -5.75 -7.75
C ALA A 29 5.55 -6.21 -6.43
N TRP A 30 5.98 -5.25 -5.61
CA TRP A 30 6.31 -5.51 -4.22
C TRP A 30 5.74 -4.44 -3.29
N ASP A 31 5.43 -4.86 -2.09
CA ASP A 31 5.13 -4.04 -0.94
C ASP A 31 5.80 -4.64 0.29
N GLY A 32 6.48 -3.82 1.06
CA GLY A 32 7.16 -4.27 2.26
C GLY A 32 7.60 -3.16 3.19
N ASP A 33 7.66 -3.53 4.46
CA ASP A 33 8.00 -2.67 5.57
C ASP A 33 9.26 -3.15 6.30
N ALA A 34 10.08 -2.20 6.74
CA ALA A 34 11.10 -2.41 7.75
C ALA A 34 10.86 -1.46 8.92
N PHE A 35 10.85 -1.97 10.14
CA PHE A 35 10.57 -1.13 11.29
C PHE A 35 11.55 -1.36 12.44
N VAL A 36 11.71 -0.32 13.26
CA VAL A 36 12.46 -0.36 14.51
C VAL A 36 11.83 0.61 15.51
N GLY A 37 11.70 0.20 16.76
CA GLY A 37 11.15 1.07 17.79
C GLY A 37 10.76 0.37 19.07
N THR A 38 9.88 1.01 19.80
CA THR A 38 9.23 0.52 21.02
C THR A 38 7.72 0.50 20.84
N ASP A 39 6.99 0.01 21.83
CA ASP A 39 5.51 0.06 21.83
C ASP A 39 4.96 1.51 21.80
N GLU A 40 5.76 2.50 22.21
CA GLU A 40 5.33 3.90 22.23
C GLU A 40 5.71 4.67 20.96
N LEU A 41 6.79 4.28 20.29
CA LEU A 41 7.27 4.97 19.08
C LEU A 41 7.98 3.99 18.15
N LYS A 42 7.52 3.87 16.92
CA LYS A 42 8.12 3.08 15.85
C LYS A 42 8.55 3.97 14.68
N LEU A 43 9.71 3.71 14.14
CA LEU A 43 10.15 4.21 12.84
C LEU A 43 9.91 3.10 11.83
N VAL A 44 9.18 3.40 10.76
CA VAL A 44 8.84 2.45 9.69
C VAL A 44 9.32 3.01 8.36
N LEU A 45 10.01 2.18 7.60
CA LEU A 45 10.33 2.40 6.20
C LEU A 45 9.42 1.49 5.38
N ARG A 46 8.48 2.05 4.61
CA ARG A 46 7.63 1.34 3.65
C ARG A 46 8.19 1.55 2.24
N SER A 47 8.18 0.51 1.43
CA SER A 47 8.58 0.58 0.03
C SER A 47 7.62 -0.23 -0.82
N GLU A 48 6.98 0.45 -1.77
CA GLU A 48 6.07 -0.13 -2.75
C GLU A 48 6.60 0.16 -4.15
N ALA A 49 6.51 -0.78 -5.06
CA ALA A 49 6.79 -0.51 -6.46
C ALA A 49 6.13 -1.52 -7.39
N GLU A 50 5.95 -1.06 -8.62
CA GLU A 50 5.53 -1.87 -9.76
C GLU A 50 6.51 -1.70 -10.91
N LEU A 51 6.91 -2.84 -11.49
CA LEU A 51 7.73 -2.90 -12.69
C LEU A 51 6.90 -3.53 -13.80
N GLU A 52 6.69 -2.78 -14.87
CA GLU A 52 6.10 -3.28 -16.10
C GLU A 52 7.19 -3.35 -17.19
N ASP A 53 7.25 -4.46 -17.92
CA ASP A 53 8.27 -4.71 -18.96
C ASP A 53 9.74 -4.46 -18.52
N GLY A 54 10.00 -4.56 -17.20
CA GLY A 54 11.34 -4.35 -16.61
C GLY A 54 11.72 -2.90 -16.37
N ALA A 55 10.83 -1.96 -16.58
CA ALA A 55 10.95 -0.56 -16.16
C ALA A 55 10.09 -0.31 -14.89
N PHE A 56 10.51 0.63 -14.05
CA PHE A 56 9.70 1.07 -12.93
C PHE A 56 8.55 1.93 -13.45
N GLU A 57 7.32 1.48 -13.31
CA GLU A 57 6.13 2.29 -13.55
C GLU A 57 5.93 3.28 -12.40
N ALA A 58 6.02 2.79 -11.18
CA ALA A 58 5.97 3.60 -9.97
C ALA A 58 6.89 3.02 -8.89
N LEU A 59 7.54 3.90 -8.16
CA LEU A 59 8.28 3.56 -6.94
C LEU A 59 7.89 4.56 -5.86
N GLU A 60 7.35 4.05 -4.78
CA GLU A 60 6.98 4.81 -3.60
C GLU A 60 7.84 4.38 -2.41
N ASN A 61 8.42 5.34 -1.71
CA ASN A 61 9.13 5.11 -0.46
C ASN A 61 8.62 6.05 0.61
N GLN A 62 8.28 5.52 1.78
CA GLN A 62 7.82 6.30 2.90
C GLN A 62 8.72 6.07 4.12
N LEU A 63 9.04 7.15 4.82
CA LEU A 63 9.64 7.09 6.15
C LEU A 63 8.61 7.62 7.15
N ARG A 64 8.12 6.77 8.03
CA ARG A 64 6.97 7.00 8.89
C ARG A 64 7.36 6.87 10.36
N LEU A 65 6.89 7.77 11.20
CA LEU A 65 6.86 7.66 12.65
C LEU A 65 5.45 7.26 13.06
N GLN A 66 5.33 6.20 13.86
CA GLN A 66 4.06 5.70 14.38
C GLN A 66 4.06 5.75 15.89
N THR A 67 2.99 6.26 16.49
CA THR A 67 2.78 6.33 17.93
C THR A 67 1.33 5.97 18.28
N PRO A 68 1.07 5.18 19.34
CA PRO A 68 -0.28 4.82 19.73
C PRO A 68 -1.16 6.05 19.98
N LEU A 69 -2.30 6.11 19.29
CA LEU A 69 -3.36 7.09 19.52
C LEU A 69 -4.49 6.48 20.38
N SER A 70 -4.72 5.18 20.22
CA SER A 70 -5.68 4.38 20.96
C SER A 70 -5.22 2.93 21.06
N ASP A 71 -6.02 2.07 21.70
CA ASP A 71 -5.72 0.64 21.82
C ASP A 71 -5.67 -0.10 20.45
N PHE A 72 -6.23 0.50 19.41
CA PHE A 72 -6.39 -0.12 18.08
C PHE A 72 -5.79 0.68 16.95
N PHE A 73 -5.44 1.94 17.16
CA PHE A 73 -4.92 2.82 16.12
C PHE A 73 -3.67 3.56 16.56
N ASP A 74 -2.70 3.58 15.68
CA ASP A 74 -1.52 4.43 15.74
C ASP A 74 -1.75 5.70 14.90
N ALA A 75 -1.27 6.83 15.40
CA ALA A 75 -1.10 8.02 14.59
C ALA A 75 0.21 7.92 13.80
N VAL A 76 0.17 8.34 12.56
CA VAL A 76 1.29 8.30 11.62
C VAL A 76 1.67 9.71 11.19
N ALA A 77 2.98 10.00 11.19
CA ALA A 77 3.53 11.20 10.57
C ALA A 77 4.83 10.86 9.84
N GLY A 78 5.06 11.42 8.65
CA GLY A 78 6.24 11.03 7.87
C GLY A 78 6.47 11.83 6.62
N VAL A 79 7.28 11.27 5.74
CA VAL A 79 7.53 11.75 4.39
C VAL A 79 7.41 10.60 3.40
N ARG A 80 6.88 10.91 2.22
CA ARG A 80 6.74 10.01 1.08
C ARG A 80 7.48 10.61 -0.11
N LEU A 81 8.20 9.77 -0.82
CA LEU A 81 8.86 10.08 -2.09
C LEU A 81 8.28 9.17 -3.16
N ASP A 82 7.69 9.76 -4.19
CA ASP A 82 7.18 9.08 -5.37
C ASP A 82 8.11 9.32 -6.54
N THR A 83 8.47 8.25 -7.22
CA THR A 83 9.28 8.26 -8.44
C THR A 83 8.48 7.56 -9.54
N PRO A 84 7.62 8.28 -10.27
CA PRO A 84 6.82 7.74 -11.36
C PRO A 84 7.64 7.58 -12.64
N GLU A 85 7.24 6.67 -13.51
CA GLU A 85 7.81 6.59 -14.85
C GLU A 85 7.49 7.86 -15.66
N GLY A 86 8.52 8.41 -16.30
CA GLY A 86 8.36 9.54 -17.24
C GLY A 86 7.87 10.85 -16.65
N GLY A 87 7.70 10.93 -15.32
CA GLY A 87 7.24 12.11 -14.59
C GLY A 87 8.27 12.67 -13.62
N PRO A 88 7.99 13.83 -13.01
CA PRO A 88 8.85 14.38 -11.96
C PRO A 88 8.63 13.64 -10.63
N ASP A 89 9.72 13.47 -9.85
CA ASP A 89 9.62 13.01 -8.47
C ASP A 89 8.72 13.95 -7.65
N ARG A 90 7.96 13.35 -6.72
CA ARG A 90 7.09 14.07 -5.80
C ARG A 90 7.48 13.76 -4.36
N VAL A 91 7.51 14.79 -3.53
CA VAL A 91 7.74 14.65 -2.08
C VAL A 91 6.51 15.14 -1.35
N HIS A 92 6.00 14.32 -0.43
CA HIS A 92 4.82 14.62 0.36
C HIS A 92 5.13 14.50 1.84
N ALA A 93 4.55 15.37 2.67
CA ALA A 93 4.42 15.07 4.08
C ALA A 93 3.24 14.11 4.28
N VAL A 94 3.41 13.14 5.18
CA VAL A 94 2.40 12.12 5.49
C VAL A 94 1.80 12.40 6.85
N LEU A 95 0.48 12.38 6.93
CA LEU A 95 -0.28 12.33 8.19
C LEU A 95 -1.34 11.25 8.04
N GLY A 96 -1.40 10.31 8.98
CA GLY A 96 -2.32 9.20 8.85
C GLY A 96 -2.67 8.48 10.14
N LEU A 97 -3.46 7.44 9.96
CA LEU A 97 -3.87 6.48 10.97
C LEU A 97 -3.62 5.08 10.42
N HIS A 98 -2.99 4.24 11.22
CA HIS A 98 -2.79 2.82 10.95
C HIS A 98 -3.33 1.99 12.10
N GLY A 99 -4.05 0.90 11.83
CA GLY A 99 -4.52 0.05 12.91
C GLY A 99 -5.62 -0.93 12.52
N LEU A 100 -6.26 -1.48 13.56
CA LEU A 100 -7.29 -2.49 13.44
C LEU A 100 -8.68 -1.90 13.69
N ALA A 101 -9.50 -1.85 12.66
CA ALA A 101 -10.91 -1.52 12.76
C ALA A 101 -11.73 -2.69 13.35
N PRO A 102 -13.00 -2.45 13.78
CA PRO A 102 -13.87 -3.53 14.24
C PRO A 102 -13.93 -4.69 13.26
N GLN A 103 -13.97 -5.92 13.79
CA GLN A 103 -13.95 -7.19 13.04
C GLN A 103 -12.58 -7.54 12.44
N TRP A 104 -11.51 -6.91 12.94
CA TRP A 104 -10.11 -7.20 12.57
C TRP A 104 -9.74 -6.81 11.13
N PHE A 105 -10.38 -5.79 10.59
CA PHE A 105 -9.88 -5.15 9.37
C PHE A 105 -8.64 -4.34 9.72
N GLU A 106 -7.53 -4.62 9.06
CA GLU A 106 -6.38 -3.75 9.04
C GLU A 106 -6.69 -2.56 8.13
N VAL A 107 -6.44 -1.34 8.62
CA VAL A 107 -6.83 -0.11 7.93
C VAL A 107 -5.70 0.89 8.00
N ASP A 108 -5.34 1.43 6.84
CA ASP A 108 -4.52 2.63 6.69
C ASP A 108 -5.37 3.76 6.10
N ALA A 109 -5.24 4.95 6.66
CA ALA A 109 -5.88 6.16 6.14
C ALA A 109 -4.87 7.29 6.18
N ASP A 110 -4.33 7.64 5.03
CA ASP A 110 -3.23 8.60 4.90
C ASP A 110 -3.66 9.84 4.11
N LEU A 111 -3.14 10.98 4.52
CA LEU A 111 -3.19 12.24 3.82
C LEU A 111 -1.78 12.66 3.42
N PHE A 112 -1.55 12.82 2.14
CA PHE A 112 -0.28 13.22 1.54
C PHE A 112 -0.34 14.71 1.19
N LEU A 113 0.49 15.50 1.85
CA LEU A 113 0.49 16.96 1.76
C LEU A 113 1.68 17.45 0.95
N SER A 114 1.40 18.07 -0.19
CA SER A 114 2.37 18.70 -1.10
C SER A 114 1.69 19.74 -1.98
N GLU A 115 2.30 20.14 -3.09
CA GLU A 115 1.65 20.94 -4.15
C GLU A 115 0.52 20.12 -4.85
N HIS A 116 0.63 18.79 -4.86
CA HIS A 116 -0.38 17.87 -5.39
C HIS A 116 -0.84 16.93 -4.27
N PRO A 117 -1.69 17.43 -3.34
CA PRO A 117 -2.13 16.62 -2.20
C PRO A 117 -3.06 15.49 -2.65
N SER A 118 -2.96 14.37 -1.93
CA SER A 118 -3.83 13.21 -2.13
C SER A 118 -4.19 12.56 -0.80
N ALA A 119 -5.19 11.71 -0.82
CA ALA A 119 -5.58 10.86 0.30
C ALA A 119 -5.61 9.41 -0.16
N ARG A 120 -5.14 8.49 0.68
CA ARG A 120 -5.21 7.05 0.46
C ARG A 120 -5.99 6.39 1.58
N PHE A 121 -6.81 5.44 1.23
CA PHE A 121 -7.48 4.56 2.16
C PHE A 121 -7.24 3.11 1.73
N GLU A 122 -6.70 2.32 2.63
CA GLU A 122 -6.46 0.89 2.44
C GLU A 122 -7.22 0.11 3.51
N ALA A 123 -7.75 -1.04 3.16
CA ALA A 123 -8.33 -1.98 4.11
C ALA A 123 -8.08 -3.42 3.65
N GLU A 124 -7.61 -4.23 4.57
CA GLU A 124 -7.35 -5.65 4.38
C GLU A 124 -8.01 -6.48 5.49
N TYR A 125 -8.37 -7.73 5.18
CA TYR A 125 -8.91 -8.65 6.16
C TYR A 125 -8.35 -10.06 5.98
N GLU A 126 -7.79 -10.65 7.04
CA GLU A 126 -7.33 -12.03 7.03
C GLU A 126 -8.46 -13.01 7.39
N ALA A 127 -9.09 -13.63 6.41
CA ALA A 127 -10.10 -14.66 6.59
C ALA A 127 -9.45 -16.05 6.69
N LEU A 128 -9.38 -16.60 7.91
CA LEU A 128 -8.88 -17.96 8.15
C LEU A 128 -9.88 -19.00 7.64
N ILE A 129 -9.65 -19.54 6.45
CA ILE A 129 -10.46 -20.64 5.89
C ILE A 129 -10.11 -21.95 6.60
N THR A 130 -8.84 -22.16 6.86
CA THR A 130 -8.31 -23.23 7.71
C THR A 130 -7.14 -22.69 8.53
N ASN A 131 -6.53 -23.51 9.38
CA ASN A 131 -5.34 -23.12 10.14
C ASN A 131 -4.12 -22.75 9.26
N ARG A 132 -4.15 -23.06 7.97
CA ARG A 132 -3.06 -22.80 7.02
C ARG A 132 -3.48 -22.11 5.73
N VAL A 133 -4.76 -22.08 5.43
CA VAL A 133 -5.31 -21.42 4.23
C VAL A 133 -6.00 -20.16 4.67
N ILE A 134 -5.49 -19.04 4.18
CA ILE A 134 -5.96 -17.69 4.52
C ILE A 134 -6.41 -17.00 3.24
N LEU A 135 -7.62 -16.48 3.20
CA LEU A 135 -8.09 -15.60 2.15
C LEU A 135 -7.93 -14.16 2.62
N VAL A 136 -7.27 -13.36 1.80
CA VAL A 136 -6.99 -11.96 2.10
C VAL A 136 -7.64 -11.09 1.03
N PRO A 137 -8.89 -10.63 1.23
CA PRO A 137 -9.46 -9.55 0.44
C PRO A 137 -8.86 -8.21 0.85
N SER A 138 -8.58 -7.36 -0.13
CA SER A 138 -8.06 -6.01 0.06
C SER A 138 -8.79 -5.01 -0.82
N VAL A 139 -8.81 -3.77 -0.38
CA VAL A 139 -9.27 -2.62 -1.16
C VAL A 139 -8.35 -1.43 -0.88
N GLU A 140 -7.99 -0.73 -1.94
CA GLU A 140 -7.24 0.52 -1.87
C GLU A 140 -7.94 1.59 -2.70
N ILE A 141 -7.96 2.82 -2.21
CA ILE A 141 -8.52 3.98 -2.89
C ILE A 141 -7.53 5.12 -2.76
N ASP A 142 -6.90 5.48 -3.88
CA ASP A 142 -6.11 6.71 -4.00
C ASP A 142 -6.96 7.83 -4.55
N LEU A 143 -7.06 8.92 -3.81
CA LEU A 143 -7.84 10.10 -4.20
C LEU A 143 -6.93 11.32 -4.34
N PRO A 144 -6.55 11.72 -5.56
CA PRO A 144 -5.91 13.01 -5.80
C PRO A 144 -6.89 14.15 -5.46
N LEU A 145 -6.43 15.17 -4.74
CA LEU A 145 -7.29 16.29 -4.32
C LEU A 145 -7.19 17.49 -5.29
N VAL A 146 -6.21 17.48 -6.18
CA VAL A 146 -6.03 18.50 -7.22
C VAL A 146 -5.57 17.83 -8.52
N ASP A 147 -5.69 18.55 -9.64
CA ASP A 147 -5.11 18.09 -10.91
C ASP A 147 -3.58 18.07 -10.84
N ASP A 148 -2.97 17.01 -11.38
CA ASP A 148 -1.54 16.98 -11.72
C ASP A 148 -1.37 16.74 -13.24
N PRO A 149 -1.28 17.79 -14.04
CA PRO A 149 -1.14 17.68 -15.49
C PRO A 149 0.18 17.04 -15.93
N ALA A 150 1.21 17.03 -15.08
CA ALA A 150 2.50 16.42 -15.40
C ALA A 150 2.46 14.88 -15.35
N LEU A 151 1.48 14.34 -14.63
CA LEU A 151 1.23 12.91 -14.50
C LEU A 151 -0.14 12.48 -15.09
N ASP A 152 -0.79 13.35 -15.84
CA ASP A 152 -2.15 13.14 -16.40
C ASP A 152 -3.23 12.80 -15.36
N VAL A 153 -3.00 13.12 -14.09
CA VAL A 153 -3.93 12.85 -12.99
C VAL A 153 -4.98 13.94 -12.88
N GLY A 154 -6.25 13.56 -12.81
CA GLY A 154 -7.39 14.47 -12.57
C GLY A 154 -7.68 14.61 -11.08
N GLY A 155 -7.96 15.84 -10.62
CA GLY A 155 -8.39 16.08 -9.25
C GLY A 155 -9.75 15.46 -8.95
N PHE A 156 -9.90 14.88 -7.74
CA PHE A 156 -11.07 14.13 -7.30
C PHE A 156 -11.44 12.96 -8.23
N ALA A 157 -10.46 12.40 -8.94
CA ALA A 157 -10.61 11.25 -9.84
C ALA A 157 -9.85 10.05 -9.24
N PRO A 158 -10.47 9.24 -8.38
CA PRO A 158 -9.77 8.18 -7.65
C PRO A 158 -9.29 7.05 -8.57
N LYS A 159 -8.17 6.42 -8.17
CA LYS A 159 -7.83 5.04 -8.53
C LYS A 159 -8.41 4.13 -7.45
N VAL A 160 -9.03 3.05 -7.86
CA VAL A 160 -9.59 2.03 -6.95
C VAL A 160 -8.97 0.70 -7.30
N GLU A 161 -8.40 0.04 -6.31
CA GLU A 161 -7.83 -1.29 -6.43
C GLU A 161 -8.56 -2.26 -5.51
N VAL A 162 -8.81 -3.46 -6.00
CA VAL A 162 -9.46 -4.53 -5.24
C VAL A 162 -8.68 -5.83 -5.46
N GLY A 163 -8.23 -6.43 -4.39
CA GLY A 163 -7.48 -7.68 -4.39
C GLY A 163 -8.21 -8.80 -3.66
N ALA A 164 -7.90 -10.04 -4.05
CA ALA A 164 -8.23 -11.21 -3.26
C ALA A 164 -7.10 -12.24 -3.44
N ARG A 165 -6.38 -12.54 -2.37
CA ARG A 165 -5.24 -13.45 -2.36
C ARG A 165 -5.53 -14.65 -1.46
N LEU A 166 -5.33 -15.86 -1.98
CA LEU A 166 -5.47 -17.11 -1.24
C LEU A 166 -4.07 -17.63 -0.92
N SER A 167 -3.65 -17.51 0.33
CA SER A 167 -2.33 -17.88 0.80
C SER A 167 -2.32 -19.21 1.54
N TYR A 168 -1.18 -19.89 1.51
CA TYR A 168 -0.93 -21.11 2.25
C TYR A 168 0.28 -20.95 3.18
N ASP A 169 0.03 -21.01 4.48
CA ASP A 169 1.08 -20.91 5.51
C ASP A 169 1.98 -22.16 5.51
N LEU A 170 3.25 -21.96 5.13
CA LEU A 170 4.26 -23.04 5.11
C LEU A 170 5.06 -23.14 6.41
N ALA A 171 5.34 -22.02 7.09
CA ALA A 171 6.30 -21.97 8.18
C ALA A 171 5.86 -21.05 9.32
N GLY A 172 4.66 -21.25 9.84
CA GLY A 172 4.14 -20.45 10.96
C GLY A 172 4.01 -18.97 10.63
N ARG A 173 3.51 -18.69 9.43
CA ARG A 173 3.32 -17.35 8.83
C ARG A 173 4.61 -16.63 8.40
N ALA A 174 5.78 -17.25 8.56
CA ALA A 174 7.03 -16.65 8.10
C ALA A 174 7.22 -16.74 6.57
N VAL A 175 6.53 -17.67 5.90
CA VAL A 175 6.54 -17.81 4.43
C VAL A 175 5.16 -18.30 4.01
N ALA A 176 4.47 -17.51 3.21
CA ALA A 176 3.14 -17.83 2.71
C ALA A 176 3.03 -17.55 1.20
N PRO A 177 3.27 -18.53 0.33
CA PRO A 177 2.96 -18.40 -1.08
C PRO A 177 1.45 -18.24 -1.27
N TYR A 178 1.06 -17.48 -2.30
CA TYR A 178 -0.33 -17.24 -2.62
C TYR A 178 -0.59 -17.18 -4.12
N VAL A 179 -1.86 -17.33 -4.45
CA VAL A 179 -2.43 -17.03 -5.77
C VAL A 179 -3.65 -16.14 -5.57
N GLY A 180 -3.98 -15.34 -6.57
CA GLY A 180 -5.12 -14.46 -6.40
C GLY A 180 -5.50 -13.71 -7.67
N VAL A 181 -6.29 -12.67 -7.45
CA VAL A 181 -6.70 -11.71 -8.48
C VAL A 181 -6.51 -10.30 -7.96
N HIS A 182 -6.14 -9.41 -8.85
CA HIS A 182 -6.00 -7.98 -8.59
C HIS A 182 -6.74 -7.23 -9.71
N TYR A 183 -7.61 -6.32 -9.33
CA TYR A 183 -8.35 -5.46 -10.24
C TYR A 183 -8.10 -4.02 -9.87
N GLU A 184 -7.79 -3.20 -10.85
CA GLU A 184 -7.62 -1.77 -10.70
C GLU A 184 -8.49 -1.00 -11.67
N ARG A 185 -8.88 0.21 -11.28
CA ARG A 185 -9.71 1.08 -12.09
C ARG A 185 -9.47 2.54 -11.78
N LEU A 186 -9.18 3.31 -12.83
CA LEU A 186 -9.25 4.76 -12.79
C LEU A 186 -10.70 5.22 -12.92
N VAL A 187 -11.07 6.28 -12.21
CA VAL A 187 -12.43 6.86 -12.23
C VAL A 187 -12.36 8.34 -12.61
N GLY A 188 -13.46 8.89 -13.11
CA GLY A 188 -13.59 10.33 -13.37
C GLY A 188 -12.72 10.84 -14.51
N GLU A 189 -12.06 11.98 -14.30
CA GLU A 189 -11.27 12.67 -15.34
C GLU A 189 -9.98 11.90 -15.66
N SER A 190 -9.33 11.23 -14.69
CA SER A 190 -8.17 10.38 -14.95
C SER A 190 -8.53 9.28 -15.95
N ALA A 191 -9.63 8.55 -15.73
CA ALA A 191 -10.11 7.55 -16.66
C ALA A 191 -10.44 8.10 -18.05
N ALA A 192 -10.95 9.34 -18.11
CA ALA A 192 -11.26 9.97 -19.39
C ALA A 192 -10.00 10.37 -20.15
N ARG A 193 -8.93 10.78 -19.46
CA ARG A 193 -7.62 11.11 -20.05
C ARG A 193 -6.95 9.86 -20.60
N THR A 194 -6.85 8.79 -19.78
CA THR A 194 -6.27 7.49 -20.17
C THR A 194 -6.95 6.94 -21.44
N ARG A 195 -8.29 6.93 -21.47
CA ARG A 195 -9.02 6.49 -22.68
C ARG A 195 -8.82 7.37 -23.92
N ARG A 196 -8.58 8.70 -23.74
CA ARG A 196 -8.25 9.59 -24.86
C ARG A 196 -6.85 9.31 -25.41
N ALA A 197 -5.92 8.86 -24.56
CA ALA A 197 -4.59 8.40 -24.97
C ALA A 197 -4.66 7.04 -25.72
N GLY A 198 -5.78 6.32 -25.63
CA GLY A 198 -5.98 5.01 -26.26
C GLY A 198 -5.61 3.84 -25.34
N GLU A 199 -5.49 4.11 -24.06
CA GLU A 199 -5.15 3.15 -23.02
C GLU A 199 -6.38 2.75 -22.23
N ASP A 200 -6.36 1.57 -21.58
CA ASP A 200 -7.44 1.09 -20.76
C ASP A 200 -7.42 1.74 -19.38
N ALA A 201 -8.59 2.14 -18.89
CA ALA A 201 -8.76 2.76 -17.58
C ALA A 201 -9.07 1.74 -16.47
N GLU A 202 -9.00 0.47 -16.79
CA GLU A 202 -9.19 -0.63 -15.86
C GLU A 202 -8.38 -1.84 -16.31
N ALA A 203 -7.83 -2.60 -15.34
CA ALA A 203 -7.09 -3.82 -15.62
C ALA A 203 -7.46 -4.91 -14.62
N LEU A 204 -7.34 -6.17 -15.04
CA LEU A 204 -7.55 -7.36 -14.21
C LEU A 204 -6.36 -8.29 -14.38
N PHE A 205 -5.74 -8.64 -13.28
CA PHE A 205 -4.58 -9.51 -13.23
C PHE A 205 -4.87 -10.79 -12.45
N ALA A 206 -4.36 -11.91 -12.93
CA ALA A 206 -4.09 -13.06 -12.08
C ALA A 206 -2.75 -12.83 -11.38
N VAL A 207 -2.66 -13.11 -10.09
CA VAL A 207 -1.43 -12.88 -9.31
C VAL A 207 -0.90 -14.16 -8.70
N VAL A 208 0.43 -14.27 -8.66
CA VAL A 208 1.17 -15.33 -7.97
C VAL A 208 2.30 -14.69 -7.19
N GLY A 209 2.38 -14.96 -5.91
CA GLY A 209 3.35 -14.28 -5.07
C GLY A 209 3.69 -15.01 -3.78
N VAL A 210 4.44 -14.32 -2.94
CA VAL A 210 4.83 -14.78 -1.61
C VAL A 210 4.80 -13.62 -0.62
N ARG A 211 4.32 -13.91 0.59
CA ARG A 211 4.43 -13.06 1.78
C ARG A 211 5.54 -13.63 2.68
N LEU A 212 6.39 -12.75 3.26
CA LEU A 212 7.53 -13.10 4.09
C LEU A 212 7.56 -12.29 5.39
#